data_017813078816142637b38ba9e4038b3d
#
_entry.id   017813078816142637b38ba9e4038b3d
#
_cell.length_a   1.000
_cell.length_b   1.000
_cell.length_c   1.000
_cell.angle_alpha   90.00
_cell.angle_beta   90.00
_cell.angle_gamma   90.00
#
_symmetry.space_group_name_H-M   'P 1'
#
loop_
_entity.id
_entity.type
_entity.pdbx_description
1 polymer ?
#
loop_
_entity_poly.entity_id
_entity_poly.type
_entity_poly.pdbx_seq_one_letter_code
_entity_poly.pdbx_strand_id
1 'polypeptide(L)'
;MRLALFSFVFVFFSFPAFANIGDMPKEQQLAIKYIQALTHQDYTSLSAFYNRDSVFNDRTAGRKYTGRRHILQFLKRAHRGVLEYNFNIEHMFNSGSLVVLIGNYRYKGPGELFGKPGRIIDIAIPGVTTLRLDMTHQRVKEHQDLMDYQTMADQLAVQ
;
A
#
# COMPACT_ATOMS: atom_id res chain seq x y z
N MET A 1 -42.76 28.17 44.00
CA MET A 1 -41.90 26.97 43.94
C MET A 1 -41.79 26.55 42.50
N ARG A 2 -40.70 26.95 41.80
CA ARG A 2 -40.50 26.68 40.35
C ARG A 2 -39.53 25.51 40.23
N LEU A 3 -40.02 24.38 39.76
CA LEU A 3 -39.19 23.19 39.43
C LEU A 3 -38.47 23.45 38.13
N ALA A 4 -37.14 23.51 38.15
CA ALA A 4 -36.30 23.52 36.96
C ALA A 4 -36.03 22.08 36.53
N LEU A 5 -36.54 21.75 35.32
CA LEU A 5 -36.28 20.47 34.66
C LEU A 5 -34.91 20.55 33.97
N PHE A 6 -33.91 19.85 34.52
CA PHE A 6 -32.59 19.70 33.87
C PHE A 6 -32.70 18.57 32.82
N SER A 7 -32.69 18.95 31.52
CA SER A 7 -32.64 18.00 30.41
C SER A 7 -31.19 17.57 30.22
N PHE A 8 -30.89 16.30 30.52
CA PHE A 8 -29.56 15.71 30.29
C PHE A 8 -29.47 15.27 28.83
N VAL A 9 -28.72 16.00 28.02
CA VAL A 9 -28.43 15.60 26.63
C VAL A 9 -27.30 14.59 26.66
N PHE A 10 -27.60 13.31 26.41
CA PHE A 10 -26.63 12.27 26.19
C PHE A 10 -26.02 12.43 24.79
N VAL A 11 -24.80 12.95 24.69
CA VAL A 11 -24.03 12.96 23.47
C VAL A 11 -23.39 11.58 23.31
N PHE A 12 -23.93 10.75 22.43
CA PHE A 12 -23.29 9.50 22.01
C PHE A 12 -22.08 9.83 21.13
N PHE A 13 -20.89 9.72 21.68
CA PHE A 13 -19.67 9.67 20.91
C PHE A 13 -19.59 8.29 20.22
N SER A 14 -19.95 8.24 18.93
CA SER A 14 -19.68 7.08 18.10
C SER A 14 -18.17 7.06 17.81
N PHE A 15 -17.42 6.25 18.54
CA PHE A 15 -16.05 5.92 18.14
C PHE A 15 -16.11 5.08 16.85
N PRO A 16 -15.32 5.40 15.82
CA PRO A 16 -15.20 4.50 14.67
C PRO A 16 -14.66 3.16 15.19
N ALA A 17 -15.43 2.10 15.04
CA ALA A 17 -14.99 0.75 15.34
C ALA A 17 -13.87 0.44 14.32
N PHE A 18 -12.62 0.41 14.77
CA PHE A 18 -11.53 -0.17 13.98
C PHE A 18 -11.86 -1.65 13.79
N ALA A 19 -12.19 -2.04 12.57
CA ALA A 19 -12.41 -3.44 12.25
C ALA A 19 -11.17 -4.23 12.67
N ASN A 20 -11.37 -5.21 13.55
CA ASN A 20 -10.28 -6.05 14.01
C ASN A 20 -9.76 -6.84 12.80
N ILE A 21 -8.45 -6.84 12.54
CA ILE A 21 -7.87 -7.55 11.37
C ILE A 21 -8.32 -9.02 11.34
N GLY A 22 -8.59 -9.61 12.50
CA GLY A 22 -9.11 -10.98 12.63
C GLY A 22 -10.50 -11.20 12.02
N ASP A 23 -11.31 -10.16 11.90
CA ASP A 23 -12.69 -10.24 11.36
C ASP A 23 -12.73 -10.02 9.84
N MET A 24 -11.62 -9.68 9.21
CA MET A 24 -11.52 -9.48 7.76
C MET A 24 -11.45 -10.82 7.01
N PRO A 25 -11.88 -10.88 5.74
CA PRO A 25 -11.63 -12.01 4.86
C PRO A 25 -10.14 -12.40 4.81
N LYS A 26 -9.83 -13.68 4.73
CA LYS A 26 -8.44 -14.19 4.74
C LYS A 26 -7.59 -13.60 3.61
N GLU A 27 -8.21 -13.33 2.48
CA GLU A 27 -7.59 -12.67 1.32
C GLU A 27 -7.12 -11.25 1.67
N GLN A 28 -7.95 -10.49 2.34
CA GLN A 28 -7.61 -9.14 2.78
C GLN A 28 -6.52 -9.16 3.86
N GLN A 29 -6.58 -10.10 4.80
CA GLN A 29 -5.55 -10.29 5.80
C GLN A 29 -4.18 -10.59 5.15
N LEU A 30 -4.16 -11.47 4.13
CA LEU A 30 -2.94 -11.81 3.40
C LEU A 30 -2.40 -10.61 2.62
N ALA A 31 -3.30 -9.83 1.99
CA ALA A 31 -2.96 -8.59 1.30
C ALA A 31 -2.31 -7.56 2.23
N ILE A 32 -2.87 -7.34 3.44
CA ILE A 32 -2.30 -6.44 4.45
C ILE A 32 -0.90 -6.91 4.86
N LYS A 33 -0.71 -8.19 5.18
CA LYS A 33 0.61 -8.74 5.55
C LYS A 33 1.64 -8.52 4.44
N TYR A 34 1.23 -8.72 3.19
CA TYR A 34 2.10 -8.47 2.04
C TYR A 34 2.46 -6.99 1.89
N ILE A 35 1.48 -6.08 1.97
CA ILE A 35 1.72 -4.63 1.87
C ILE A 35 2.61 -4.15 3.02
N GLN A 36 2.41 -4.65 4.24
CA GLN A 36 3.28 -4.34 5.38
C GLN A 36 4.72 -4.79 5.12
N ALA A 37 4.93 -6.01 4.64
CA ALA A 37 6.27 -6.49 4.28
C ALA A 37 6.91 -5.63 3.17
N LEU A 38 6.11 -5.17 2.20
CA LEU A 38 6.56 -4.30 1.11
C LEU A 38 6.99 -2.93 1.62
N THR A 39 6.15 -2.28 2.42
CA THR A 39 6.39 -0.92 2.91
C THR A 39 7.46 -0.86 4.00
N HIS A 40 7.57 -1.89 4.84
CA HIS A 40 8.66 -2.01 5.81
C HIS A 40 9.97 -2.55 5.21
N GLN A 41 10.01 -2.82 3.90
CA GLN A 41 11.20 -3.35 3.20
C GLN A 41 11.70 -4.69 3.80
N ASP A 42 10.78 -5.48 4.36
CA ASP A 42 11.10 -6.80 4.88
C ASP A 42 11.27 -7.81 3.72
N TYR A 43 12.47 -7.82 3.14
CA TYR A 43 12.79 -8.68 1.99
C TYR A 43 12.77 -10.17 2.32
N THR A 44 12.92 -10.54 3.60
CA THR A 44 12.80 -11.93 4.05
C THR A 44 11.36 -12.39 3.91
N SER A 45 10.42 -11.67 4.50
CA SER A 45 8.98 -11.95 4.35
C SER A 45 8.54 -11.83 2.89
N LEU A 46 8.96 -10.78 2.16
CA LEU A 46 8.64 -10.61 0.74
C LEU A 46 9.10 -11.79 -0.11
N SER A 47 10.25 -12.39 0.20
CA SER A 47 10.75 -13.57 -0.50
C SER A 47 9.80 -14.77 -0.40
N ALA A 48 9.09 -14.91 0.73
CA ALA A 48 8.11 -15.98 0.94
C ALA A 48 6.82 -15.76 0.13
N PHE A 49 6.44 -14.50 -0.11
CA PHE A 49 5.27 -14.17 -0.93
C PHE A 49 5.44 -14.43 -2.42
N TYR A 50 6.66 -14.55 -2.93
CA TYR A 50 6.92 -14.72 -4.36
C TYR A 50 7.46 -16.11 -4.71
N ASN A 51 7.13 -16.56 -5.91
CA ASN A 51 7.72 -17.73 -6.54
C ASN A 51 8.31 -17.36 -7.92
N ARG A 52 8.70 -18.37 -8.73
CA ARG A 52 9.26 -18.14 -10.07
C ARG A 52 8.27 -17.54 -11.06
N ASP A 53 6.97 -17.70 -10.82
CA ASP A 53 5.89 -17.32 -11.74
C ASP A 53 5.18 -16.02 -11.27
N SER A 54 5.54 -15.50 -10.08
CA SER A 54 4.98 -14.25 -9.55
C SER A 54 5.32 -13.08 -10.44
N VAL A 55 4.38 -12.13 -10.56
CA VAL A 55 4.51 -10.93 -11.39
C VAL A 55 4.34 -9.68 -10.52
N PHE A 56 5.21 -8.70 -10.72
CA PHE A 56 5.06 -7.34 -10.24
C PHE A 56 4.97 -6.43 -11.47
N ASN A 57 3.88 -5.68 -11.59
CA ASN A 57 3.54 -4.93 -12.79
C ASN A 57 3.09 -3.51 -12.43
N ASP A 58 3.93 -2.52 -12.70
CA ASP A 58 3.53 -1.11 -12.71
C ASP A 58 3.00 -0.78 -14.10
N ARG A 59 1.69 -0.79 -14.24
CA ARG A 59 1.03 -0.57 -15.53
C ARG A 59 1.17 0.85 -16.03
N THR A 60 1.17 1.81 -15.13
CA THR A 60 1.29 3.22 -15.50
C THR A 60 2.67 3.52 -16.08
N ALA A 61 3.73 2.98 -15.45
CA ALA A 61 5.09 3.13 -15.95
C ALA A 61 5.47 2.11 -17.04
N GLY A 62 4.60 1.14 -17.34
CA GLY A 62 4.89 0.07 -18.31
C GLY A 62 6.02 -0.87 -17.85
N ARG A 63 6.21 -1.05 -16.54
CA ARG A 63 7.30 -1.85 -15.97
C ARG A 63 6.78 -3.16 -15.41
N LYS A 64 7.35 -4.27 -15.88
CA LYS A 64 6.96 -5.62 -15.45
C LYS A 64 8.17 -6.44 -15.06
N TYR A 65 8.08 -7.10 -13.90
CA TYR A 65 9.11 -8.00 -13.36
C TYR A 65 8.48 -9.35 -13.08
N THR A 66 9.10 -10.42 -13.54
CA THR A 66 8.61 -11.80 -13.34
C THR A 66 9.62 -12.60 -12.54
N GLY A 67 9.10 -13.34 -11.56
CA GLY A 67 9.86 -14.21 -10.69
C GLY A 67 10.48 -13.51 -9.49
N ARG A 68 10.52 -14.25 -8.37
CA ARG A 68 11.01 -13.79 -7.06
C ARG A 68 12.30 -12.99 -7.15
N ARG A 69 13.31 -13.51 -7.85
CA ARG A 69 14.62 -12.89 -7.94
C ARG A 69 14.56 -11.49 -8.57
N HIS A 70 13.90 -11.36 -9.71
CA HIS A 70 13.82 -10.09 -10.44
C HIS A 70 12.98 -9.06 -9.69
N ILE A 71 11.86 -9.50 -9.08
CA ILE A 71 11.01 -8.63 -8.26
C ILE A 71 11.81 -8.09 -7.06
N LEU A 72 12.48 -8.95 -6.29
CA LEU A 72 13.26 -8.51 -5.14
C LEU A 72 14.44 -7.62 -5.53
N GLN A 73 15.11 -7.87 -6.65
CA GLN A 73 16.16 -6.99 -7.17
C GLN A 73 15.62 -5.61 -7.53
N PHE A 74 14.45 -5.55 -8.15
CA PHE A 74 13.78 -4.28 -8.45
C PHE A 74 13.43 -3.54 -7.17
N LEU A 75 12.73 -4.17 -6.24
CA LEU A 75 12.31 -3.54 -4.97
C LEU A 75 13.51 -3.03 -4.16
N LYS A 76 14.59 -3.81 -4.06
CA LYS A 76 15.82 -3.36 -3.39
C LYS A 76 16.46 -2.14 -4.03
N ARG A 77 16.37 -1.99 -5.36
CA ARG A 77 16.84 -0.78 -6.04
C ARG A 77 15.92 0.41 -5.79
N ALA A 78 14.61 0.19 -5.91
CA ALA A 78 13.59 1.24 -5.72
C ALA A 78 13.58 1.79 -4.29
N HIS A 79 13.89 0.95 -3.30
CA HIS A 79 13.88 1.33 -1.90
C HIS A 79 15.27 1.76 -1.37
N ARG A 80 16.29 1.91 -2.24
CA ARG A 80 17.63 2.29 -1.77
C ARG A 80 17.64 3.69 -1.17
N GLY A 81 17.96 3.78 0.12
CA GLY A 81 18.06 5.04 0.84
C GLY A 81 16.71 5.67 1.21
N VAL A 82 15.60 4.96 0.98
CA VAL A 82 14.26 5.42 1.37
C VAL A 82 14.21 5.61 2.88
N LEU A 83 13.74 6.78 3.31
CA LEU A 83 13.59 7.16 4.71
C LEU A 83 12.21 6.78 5.25
N GLU A 84 11.18 6.91 4.40
CA GLU A 84 9.79 6.62 4.76
C GLU A 84 9.07 6.07 3.53
N TYR A 85 8.42 4.94 3.68
CA TYR A 85 7.58 4.35 2.63
C TYR A 85 6.39 3.67 3.28
N ASN A 86 5.20 4.13 2.96
CA ASN A 86 3.97 3.55 3.46
C ASN A 86 2.87 3.58 2.40
N PHE A 87 1.84 2.77 2.59
CA PHE A 87 0.64 2.80 1.79
C PHE A 87 -0.56 3.03 2.72
N ASN A 88 -1.13 4.23 2.64
CA ASN A 88 -2.37 4.55 3.34
C ASN A 88 -3.55 3.99 2.54
N ILE A 89 -4.10 2.87 2.99
CA ILE A 89 -5.24 2.20 2.35
C ILE A 89 -6.52 2.91 2.80
N GLU A 90 -7.23 3.52 1.85
CA GLU A 90 -8.52 4.19 2.06
C GLU A 90 -9.68 3.24 1.86
N HIS A 91 -9.58 2.37 0.84
CA HIS A 91 -10.57 1.34 0.53
C HIS A 91 -9.90 0.02 0.21
N MET A 92 -10.50 -1.06 0.71
CA MET A 92 -10.07 -2.42 0.40
C MET A 92 -11.29 -3.31 0.24
N PHE A 93 -11.31 -4.08 -0.84
CA PHE A 93 -12.34 -5.10 -1.10
C PHE A 93 -11.73 -6.27 -1.89
N ASN A 94 -12.43 -7.40 -1.92
CA ASN A 94 -11.99 -8.55 -2.70
C ASN A 94 -13.15 -9.26 -3.41
N SER A 95 -12.80 -9.90 -4.51
CA SER A 95 -13.65 -10.87 -5.20
C SER A 95 -12.86 -12.17 -5.35
N GLY A 96 -13.19 -13.16 -4.52
CA GLY A 96 -12.34 -14.34 -4.37
C GLY A 96 -10.91 -13.94 -4.03
N SER A 97 -9.92 -14.50 -4.75
CA SER A 97 -8.50 -14.24 -4.52
C SER A 97 -7.97 -12.94 -5.14
N LEU A 98 -8.80 -12.14 -5.78
CA LEU A 98 -8.44 -10.80 -6.24
C LEU A 98 -8.76 -9.79 -5.15
N VAL A 99 -7.74 -9.13 -4.60
CA VAL A 99 -7.89 -8.01 -3.65
C VAL A 99 -7.58 -6.71 -4.37
N VAL A 100 -8.39 -5.69 -4.12
CA VAL A 100 -8.23 -4.33 -4.65
C VAL A 100 -8.02 -3.40 -3.48
N LEU A 101 -6.97 -2.60 -3.56
CA LEU A 101 -6.56 -1.60 -2.59
C LEU A 101 -6.55 -0.24 -3.29
N ILE A 102 -7.26 0.73 -2.73
CA ILE A 102 -7.28 2.11 -3.21
C ILE A 102 -6.70 2.98 -2.09
N GLY A 103 -5.78 3.88 -2.44
CA GLY A 103 -5.16 4.73 -1.45
C GLY A 103 -3.97 5.51 -1.99
N ASN A 104 -3.07 5.90 -1.08
CA ASN A 104 -1.93 6.72 -1.38
C ASN A 104 -0.63 6.07 -0.91
N TYR A 105 0.32 5.89 -1.83
CA TYR A 105 1.70 5.58 -1.49
C TYR A 105 2.45 6.87 -1.12
N ARG A 106 2.97 6.95 0.09
CA ARG A 106 3.88 8.01 0.51
C ARG A 106 5.31 7.52 0.43
N TYR A 107 6.13 8.30 -0.23
CA TYR A 107 7.56 8.10 -0.36
C TYR A 107 8.30 9.33 0.13
N LYS A 108 9.24 9.14 1.05
CA LYS A 108 10.20 10.16 1.44
C LYS A 108 11.60 9.57 1.35
N GLY A 109 12.47 10.21 0.60
CA GLY A 109 13.81 9.68 0.37
C GLY A 109 14.56 10.38 -0.76
N PRO A 110 15.65 9.76 -1.22
CA PRO A 110 16.46 10.32 -2.29
C PRO A 110 15.69 10.55 -3.57
N GLY A 111 15.89 11.73 -4.18
CA GLY A 111 15.20 12.13 -5.40
C GLY A 111 15.84 11.64 -6.70
N GLU A 112 16.94 10.88 -6.64
CA GLU A 112 17.69 10.43 -7.82
C GLU A 112 16.82 9.68 -8.84
N LEU A 113 15.96 8.78 -8.36
CA LEU A 113 15.05 8.03 -9.23
C LEU A 113 13.90 8.86 -9.81
N PHE A 114 13.71 10.07 -9.29
CA PHE A 114 12.62 10.99 -9.64
C PHE A 114 13.13 12.26 -10.35
N GLY A 115 14.36 12.25 -10.85
CA GLY A 115 14.96 13.39 -11.56
C GLY A 115 15.33 14.58 -10.67
N LYS A 116 15.47 14.36 -9.35
CA LYS A 116 15.86 15.38 -8.36
C LYS A 116 17.14 14.96 -7.61
N PRO A 117 18.27 14.81 -8.30
CA PRO A 117 19.51 14.31 -7.67
C PRO A 117 19.99 15.24 -6.56
N GLY A 118 20.49 14.62 -5.47
CA GLY A 118 21.00 15.34 -4.30
C GLY A 118 19.91 15.98 -3.41
N ARG A 119 18.63 15.74 -3.69
CA ARG A 119 17.51 16.21 -2.87
C ARG A 119 16.81 15.07 -2.17
N ILE A 120 16.27 15.36 -0.99
CA ILE A 120 15.26 14.50 -0.35
C ILE A 120 13.90 15.01 -0.80
N ILE A 121 13.10 14.11 -1.36
CA ILE A 121 11.73 14.38 -1.79
C ILE A 121 10.73 13.76 -0.82
N ASP A 122 9.54 14.34 -0.74
CA ASP A 122 8.40 13.82 0.03
C ASP A 122 7.15 13.92 -0.85
N ILE A 123 6.67 12.77 -1.33
CA ILE A 123 5.56 12.69 -2.29
C ILE A 123 4.51 11.70 -1.85
N ALA A 124 3.26 11.98 -2.18
CA ALA A 124 2.13 11.07 -2.01
C ALA A 124 1.53 10.77 -3.38
N ILE A 125 1.50 9.50 -3.79
CA ILE A 125 1.06 9.07 -5.10
C ILE A 125 -0.26 8.30 -4.95
N PRO A 126 -1.39 8.88 -5.36
CA PRO A 126 -2.66 8.17 -5.40
C PRO A 126 -2.58 6.98 -6.36
N GLY A 127 -3.29 5.91 -6.01
CA GLY A 127 -3.29 4.77 -6.92
C GLY A 127 -4.18 3.63 -6.48
N VAL A 128 -4.28 2.67 -7.37
CA VAL A 128 -4.96 1.41 -7.16
C VAL A 128 -3.95 0.28 -7.27
N THR A 129 -3.82 -0.51 -6.22
CA THR A 129 -3.06 -1.76 -6.25
C THR A 129 -4.02 -2.93 -6.28
N THR A 130 -3.83 -3.84 -7.23
CA THR A 130 -4.54 -5.10 -7.26
C THR A 130 -3.59 -6.25 -6.98
N LEU A 131 -4.04 -7.19 -6.14
CA LEU A 131 -3.30 -8.38 -5.77
C LEU A 131 -4.10 -9.62 -6.16
N ARG A 132 -3.57 -10.44 -7.05
CA ARG A 132 -4.08 -11.79 -7.30
C ARG A 132 -3.31 -12.77 -6.42
N LEU A 133 -4.02 -13.41 -5.50
CA LEU A 133 -3.42 -14.25 -4.46
C LEU A 133 -3.48 -15.74 -4.82
N ASP A 134 -2.51 -16.48 -4.32
CA ASP A 134 -2.55 -17.94 -4.17
C ASP A 134 -2.82 -18.25 -2.69
N MET A 135 -4.07 -18.50 -2.37
CA MET A 135 -4.50 -18.73 -0.98
C MET A 135 -3.98 -20.06 -0.43
N THR A 136 -3.76 -21.05 -1.29
CA THR A 136 -3.23 -22.36 -0.90
C THR A 136 -1.80 -22.26 -0.37
N HIS A 137 -0.98 -21.45 -1.04
CA HIS A 137 0.44 -21.29 -0.69
C HIS A 137 0.72 -19.95 0.00
N GLN A 138 -0.30 -19.14 0.28
CA GLN A 138 -0.20 -17.80 0.87
C GLN A 138 0.80 -16.89 0.13
N ARG A 139 0.66 -16.81 -1.20
CA ARG A 139 1.56 -16.06 -2.09
C ARG A 139 0.82 -15.04 -2.93
N VAL A 140 1.59 -14.10 -3.47
CA VAL A 140 1.13 -13.15 -4.48
C VAL A 140 1.49 -13.70 -5.86
N LYS A 141 0.47 -14.07 -6.64
CA LYS A 141 0.63 -14.44 -8.06
C LYS A 141 0.93 -13.20 -8.90
N GLU A 142 0.18 -12.13 -8.68
CA GLU A 142 0.35 -10.89 -9.40
C GLU A 142 0.08 -9.71 -8.46
N HIS A 143 1.01 -8.77 -8.44
CA HIS A 143 0.86 -7.42 -7.93
C HIS A 143 0.79 -6.47 -9.13
N GLN A 144 -0.25 -5.66 -9.21
CA GLN A 144 -0.40 -4.70 -10.30
C GLN A 144 -0.76 -3.33 -9.73
N ASP A 145 0.03 -2.33 -10.12
CA ASP A 145 -0.19 -0.93 -9.76
C ASP A 145 -0.72 -0.13 -10.95
N LEU A 146 -1.66 0.75 -10.64
CA LEU A 146 -2.16 1.84 -11.48
C LEU A 146 -1.99 3.13 -10.68
N MET A 147 -0.90 3.85 -10.93
CA MET A 147 -0.48 5.01 -10.14
C MET A 147 -0.80 6.32 -10.87
N ASP A 148 -1.19 7.35 -10.11
CA ASP A 148 -1.34 8.70 -10.62
C ASP A 148 0.02 9.41 -10.67
N TYR A 149 0.78 9.13 -11.74
CA TYR A 149 2.08 9.77 -11.94
C TYR A 149 1.99 11.23 -12.38
N GLN A 150 0.80 11.72 -12.77
CA GLN A 150 0.62 13.16 -13.00
C GLN A 150 0.68 13.92 -11.68
N THR A 151 -0.08 13.47 -10.67
CA THR A 151 -0.02 14.04 -9.33
C THR A 151 1.39 13.98 -8.74
N MET A 152 2.12 12.88 -8.96
CA MET A 152 3.53 12.77 -8.58
C MET A 152 4.40 13.84 -9.27
N ALA A 153 4.25 14.02 -10.58
CA ALA A 153 5.03 15.00 -11.34
C ALA A 153 4.75 16.43 -10.87
N ASP A 154 3.50 16.76 -10.59
CA ASP A 154 3.10 18.08 -10.08
C ASP A 154 3.73 18.37 -8.71
N GLN A 155 3.75 17.39 -7.80
CA GLN A 155 4.42 17.51 -6.50
C GLN A 155 5.94 17.69 -6.65
N LEU A 156 6.57 16.95 -7.57
CA LEU A 156 7.99 17.07 -7.83
C LEU A 156 8.37 18.42 -8.47
N ALA A 157 7.47 19.03 -9.21
CA ALA A 157 7.73 20.34 -9.85
C ALA A 157 7.96 21.47 -8.82
N VAL A 158 7.38 21.37 -7.62
CA VAL A 158 7.46 22.38 -6.56
C VAL A 158 8.49 22.06 -5.47
N GLN A 159 9.20 20.94 -5.56
CA GLN A 159 10.30 20.50 -4.69
C GLN A 159 11.64 20.65 -5.44
#